data_6e6e6dcfb77828ce72a1133e747ca2aa
#
_entry.id   6e6e6dcfb77828ce72a1133e747ca2aa
#
_cell.length_a   1.000
_cell.length_b   1.000
_cell.length_c   1.000
_cell.angle_alpha   90.00
_cell.angle_beta   90.00
_cell.angle_gamma   90.00
#
_symmetry.space_group_name_H-M   'P 1'
#
loop_
_entity.id
_entity.type
_entity.pdbx_description
1 polymer ?
#
loop_
_entity_poly.entity_id
_entity_poly.type
_entity_poly.pdbx_seq_one_letter_code
_entity_poly.pdbx_strand_id
1 'polypeptide(L)'
;MYCIVANSFSGIVRTQAELDALSSVLPFPKYRRFETEDECLAFLHSNKRTHIDANHVNIMPEGCLVATFIVDNGKLFCSIDITKVGDVSILASDIIKIQRHSTYISVIGELSTKKDSILQQVDAVATILRCVGSFVNINIKLNDVSTYLALTRYTGANTLIRSVQNTIRNRLGNVFFEV
;
A
#
# COMPACT_ATOMS: atom_id res chain seq x y z
N MET A 1 2.72 24.17 -12.19
CA MET A 1 2.60 22.68 -12.35
C MET A 1 2.75 22.04 -10.98
N TYR A 2 2.20 20.88 -10.78
CA TYR A 2 2.21 20.21 -9.49
C TYR A 2 2.80 18.81 -9.63
N CYS A 3 3.58 18.40 -8.67
CA CYS A 3 3.97 17.01 -8.50
C CYS A 3 3.07 16.37 -7.44
N ILE A 4 2.36 15.31 -7.80
CA ILE A 4 1.52 14.55 -6.90
C ILE A 4 2.16 13.20 -6.63
N VAL A 5 2.13 12.78 -5.38
CA VAL A 5 2.68 11.52 -4.91
C VAL A 5 1.69 10.88 -3.96
N ALA A 6 1.25 9.67 -4.29
CA ALA A 6 0.42 8.83 -3.43
C ALA A 6 0.95 7.40 -3.45
N ASN A 7 0.38 6.52 -2.66
CA ASN A 7 0.85 5.13 -2.61
C ASN A 7 0.65 4.37 -3.91
N SER A 8 -0.38 4.74 -4.69
CA SER A 8 -0.73 4.10 -5.96
C SER A 8 -0.37 4.91 -7.20
N PHE A 9 0.17 6.10 -7.02
CA PHE A 9 0.42 7.02 -8.13
C PHE A 9 1.52 8.03 -7.80
N SER A 10 2.37 8.32 -8.79
CA SER A 10 3.31 9.46 -8.74
C SER A 10 3.39 10.06 -10.13
N GLY A 11 3.23 11.36 -10.23
CA GLY A 11 3.26 12.01 -11.53
C GLY A 11 3.22 13.53 -11.47
N ILE A 12 3.21 14.13 -12.65
CA ILE A 12 3.11 15.59 -12.85
C ILE A 12 1.71 15.90 -13.33
N VAL A 13 1.07 16.88 -12.69
CA VAL A 13 -0.21 17.45 -13.09
C VAL A 13 0.00 18.93 -13.43
N ARG A 14 -0.65 19.38 -14.49
CA ARG A 14 -0.39 20.73 -15.03
C ARG A 14 -1.43 21.75 -14.60
N THR A 15 -2.61 21.30 -14.24
CA THR A 15 -3.73 22.17 -13.86
C THR A 15 -4.21 21.90 -12.45
N GLN A 16 -4.85 22.89 -11.82
CA GLN A 16 -5.49 22.72 -10.52
C GLN A 16 -6.65 21.73 -10.59
N ALA A 17 -7.42 21.74 -11.69
CA ALA A 17 -8.55 20.84 -11.87
C ALA A 17 -8.10 19.36 -11.92
N GLU A 18 -7.00 19.05 -12.60
CA GLU A 18 -6.41 17.71 -12.60
C GLU A 18 -5.92 17.30 -11.19
N LEU A 19 -5.29 18.23 -10.46
CA LEU A 19 -4.85 17.98 -9.09
C LEU A 19 -6.03 17.65 -8.18
N ASP A 20 -7.10 18.42 -8.25
CA ASP A 20 -8.30 18.24 -7.43
C ASP A 20 -8.99 16.90 -7.77
N ALA A 21 -9.10 16.57 -9.06
CA ALA A 21 -9.66 15.30 -9.51
C ALA A 21 -8.84 14.09 -8.99
N LEU A 22 -7.52 14.12 -9.13
CA LEU A 22 -6.65 13.05 -8.63
C LEU A 22 -6.64 12.98 -7.10
N SER A 23 -6.59 14.12 -6.43
CA SER A 23 -6.60 14.17 -4.97
C SER A 23 -7.89 13.63 -4.35
N SER A 24 -8.99 13.66 -5.08
CA SER A 24 -10.28 13.12 -4.63
C SER A 24 -10.35 11.58 -4.68
N VAL A 25 -9.55 10.95 -5.55
CA VAL A 25 -9.59 9.50 -5.78
C VAL A 25 -8.37 8.76 -5.27
N LEU A 26 -7.24 9.43 -5.10
CA LEU A 26 -6.01 8.82 -4.61
C LEU A 26 -5.99 8.73 -3.08
N PRO A 27 -5.57 7.60 -2.51
CA PRO A 27 -5.38 7.49 -1.07
C PRO A 27 -4.15 8.29 -0.62
N PHE A 28 -4.35 9.17 0.36
CA PHE A 28 -3.27 9.97 0.99
C PHE A 28 -2.38 10.74 0.01
N PRO A 29 -2.94 11.54 -0.93
CA PRO A 29 -2.14 12.26 -1.89
C PRO A 29 -1.31 13.34 -1.19
N LYS A 30 -0.03 13.41 -1.55
CA LYS A 30 0.86 14.52 -1.23
C LYS A 30 1.17 15.24 -2.51
N TYR A 31 1.09 16.56 -2.51
CA TYR A 31 1.43 17.34 -3.70
C TYR A 31 2.29 18.55 -3.32
N ARG A 32 3.10 18.96 -4.29
CA ARG A 32 3.92 20.17 -4.20
C ARG A 32 3.90 20.91 -5.53
N ARG A 33 3.80 22.23 -5.45
CA ARG A 33 3.87 23.10 -6.62
C ARG A 33 5.32 23.39 -6.97
N PHE A 34 5.63 23.35 -8.27
CA PHE A 34 6.91 23.71 -8.84
C PHE A 34 6.69 24.66 -10.04
N GLU A 35 7.73 25.39 -10.41
CA GLU A 35 7.67 26.30 -11.55
C GLU A 35 8.04 25.59 -12.84
N THR A 36 8.96 24.64 -12.77
CA THR A 36 9.48 23.90 -13.93
C THR A 36 9.20 22.40 -13.82
N GLU A 37 9.20 21.75 -14.99
CA GLU A 37 9.06 20.28 -15.08
C GLU A 37 10.28 19.55 -14.50
N ASP A 38 11.47 20.13 -14.72
CA ASP A 38 12.72 19.55 -14.20
C ASP A 38 12.75 19.51 -12.68
N GLU A 39 12.22 20.52 -12.00
CA GLU A 39 12.07 20.50 -10.55
C GLU A 39 11.08 19.42 -10.07
N CYS A 40 9.96 19.25 -10.82
CA CYS A 40 9.02 18.16 -10.54
C CYS A 40 9.68 16.79 -10.69
N LEU A 41 10.42 16.58 -11.79
CA LEU A 41 11.14 15.33 -12.04
C LEU A 41 12.20 15.05 -10.97
N ALA A 42 12.99 16.06 -10.60
CA ALA A 42 13.99 15.93 -9.54
C ALA A 42 13.35 15.53 -8.21
N PHE A 43 12.19 16.12 -7.88
CA PHE A 43 11.44 15.76 -6.69
C PHE A 43 10.92 14.32 -6.73
N LEU A 44 10.39 13.85 -7.86
CA LEU A 44 9.93 12.48 -8.03
C LEU A 44 11.08 11.47 -7.91
N HIS A 45 12.21 11.75 -8.54
CA HIS A 45 13.42 10.92 -8.47
C HIS A 45 13.99 10.87 -7.05
N SER A 46 14.05 12.00 -6.34
CA SER A 46 14.56 12.04 -4.97
C SER A 46 13.72 11.24 -3.98
N ASN A 47 12.42 11.09 -4.26
CA ASN A 47 11.52 10.27 -3.45
C ASN A 47 11.52 8.79 -3.85
N LYS A 48 12.40 8.36 -4.77
CA LYS A 48 12.52 6.98 -5.26
C LYS A 48 11.18 6.39 -5.72
N ARG A 49 10.30 7.22 -6.28
CA ARG A 49 8.99 6.81 -6.74
C ARG A 49 8.95 6.72 -8.25
N THR A 50 8.19 5.79 -8.77
CA THR A 50 8.01 5.67 -10.21
C THR A 50 7.33 6.93 -10.75
N HIS A 51 7.96 7.57 -11.73
CA HIS A 51 7.35 8.69 -12.46
C HIS A 51 6.29 8.13 -13.41
N ILE A 52 5.06 8.56 -13.23
CA ILE A 52 3.92 8.16 -14.06
C ILE A 52 3.21 9.44 -14.53
N ASP A 53 2.96 9.55 -15.82
CA ASP A 53 2.14 10.63 -16.37
C ASP A 53 0.73 10.56 -15.78
N ALA A 54 0.11 11.73 -15.53
CA ALA A 54 -1.23 11.85 -14.98
C ALA A 54 -2.31 11.06 -15.76
N ASN A 55 -2.05 10.80 -17.05
CA ASN A 55 -2.94 10.00 -17.90
C ASN A 55 -2.83 8.47 -17.69
N HIS A 56 -1.86 8.01 -16.91
CA HIS A 56 -1.60 6.58 -16.66
C HIS A 56 -1.87 6.22 -15.19
N VAL A 57 -3.09 6.42 -14.75
CA VAL A 57 -3.55 6.04 -13.42
C VAL A 57 -3.64 4.51 -13.35
N ASN A 58 -3.14 3.90 -12.28
CA ASN A 58 -3.20 2.46 -11.95
C ASN A 58 -2.14 1.55 -12.60
N ILE A 59 -1.03 2.07 -13.08
CA ILE A 59 0.09 1.20 -13.45
C ILE A 59 0.88 0.83 -12.20
N MET A 60 0.90 -0.46 -11.86
CA MET A 60 1.79 -0.97 -10.82
C MET A 60 3.24 -0.92 -11.30
N PRO A 61 4.16 -0.34 -10.51
CA PRO A 61 5.56 -0.35 -10.87
C PRO A 61 6.11 -1.78 -10.91
N GLU A 62 7.08 -2.02 -11.77
CA GLU A 62 7.89 -3.24 -11.73
C GLU A 62 8.54 -3.39 -10.34
N GLY A 63 8.69 -4.64 -9.88
CA GLY A 63 9.27 -4.91 -8.57
C GLY A 63 8.30 -4.74 -7.40
N CYS A 64 7.01 -4.98 -7.61
CA CYS A 64 6.00 -5.00 -6.57
C CYS A 64 5.72 -6.43 -6.09
N LEU A 65 5.71 -6.63 -4.77
CA LEU A 65 5.17 -7.85 -4.17
C LEU A 65 3.66 -7.88 -4.36
N VAL A 66 3.08 -9.07 -4.51
CA VAL A 66 1.61 -9.22 -4.55
C VAL A 66 1.18 -10.10 -3.40
N ALA A 67 0.43 -9.54 -2.45
CA ALA A 67 -0.13 -10.27 -1.33
C ALA A 67 -1.61 -10.59 -1.58
N THR A 68 -1.95 -11.87 -1.45
CA THR A 68 -3.32 -12.38 -1.45
C THR A 68 -3.57 -13.03 -0.10
N PHE A 69 -4.69 -12.78 0.52
CA PHE A 69 -4.96 -13.33 1.84
C PHE A 69 -6.43 -13.67 2.08
N ILE A 70 -6.65 -14.54 3.04
CA ILE A 70 -7.96 -14.82 3.65
C ILE A 70 -7.84 -14.72 5.16
N VAL A 71 -8.95 -14.41 5.79
CA VAL A 71 -9.09 -14.41 7.26
C VAL A 71 -10.10 -15.49 7.62
N ASP A 72 -9.71 -16.40 8.49
CA ASP A 72 -10.58 -17.45 9.01
C ASP A 72 -10.34 -17.66 10.51
N ASN A 73 -11.41 -17.61 11.29
CA ASN A 73 -11.39 -17.81 12.75
C ASN A 73 -10.31 -16.99 13.49
N GLY A 74 -10.13 -15.72 13.12
CA GLY A 74 -9.13 -14.83 13.70
C GLY A 74 -7.69 -15.16 13.31
N LYS A 75 -7.50 -15.93 12.24
CA LYS A 75 -6.19 -16.24 11.66
C LYS A 75 -6.08 -15.65 10.26
N LEU A 76 -4.90 -15.13 9.99
CA LEU A 76 -4.48 -14.69 8.67
C LEU A 76 -3.78 -15.85 7.95
N PHE A 77 -4.22 -16.12 6.72
CA PHE A 77 -3.50 -16.96 5.77
C PHE A 77 -3.17 -16.09 4.55
N CYS A 78 -1.90 -15.81 4.35
CA CYS A 78 -1.44 -14.93 3.28
C CYS A 78 -0.41 -15.62 2.40
N SER A 79 -0.50 -15.40 1.11
CA SER A 79 0.51 -15.76 0.11
C SER A 79 1.08 -14.48 -0.50
N ILE A 80 2.39 -14.32 -0.44
CA ILE A 80 3.11 -13.17 -0.99
C ILE A 80 3.92 -13.66 -2.19
N ASP A 81 3.51 -13.28 -3.39
CA ASP A 81 4.24 -13.53 -4.63
C ASP A 81 5.50 -12.65 -4.68
N ILE A 82 6.66 -13.28 -4.82
CA ILE A 82 7.98 -12.64 -4.86
C ILE A 82 8.62 -12.66 -6.26
N THR A 83 7.93 -13.16 -7.27
CA THR A 83 8.50 -13.39 -8.61
C THR A 83 9.04 -12.13 -9.27
N LYS A 84 8.43 -10.97 -8.99
CA LYS A 84 8.81 -9.67 -9.57
C LYS A 84 9.87 -8.91 -8.78
N VAL A 85 10.15 -9.31 -7.55
CA VAL A 85 11.08 -8.62 -6.64
C VAL A 85 12.33 -9.43 -6.39
N GLY A 86 12.22 -10.75 -6.48
CA GLY A 86 13.28 -11.67 -6.11
C GLY A 86 13.32 -11.95 -4.60
N ASP A 87 14.52 -12.11 -4.03
CA ASP A 87 14.63 -12.44 -2.61
C ASP A 87 14.31 -11.23 -1.74
N VAL A 88 13.31 -11.42 -0.87
CA VAL A 88 12.82 -10.40 0.06
C VAL A 88 12.89 -10.96 1.49
N SER A 89 13.36 -10.13 2.39
CA SER A 89 13.33 -10.44 3.82
C SER A 89 11.91 -10.22 4.36
N ILE A 90 11.33 -11.27 4.91
CA ILE A 90 10.04 -11.24 5.62
C ILE A 90 10.30 -11.56 7.09
N LEU A 91 9.75 -10.76 7.98
CA LEU A 91 9.97 -10.86 9.42
C LEU A 91 8.96 -11.82 10.06
N ALA A 92 9.46 -12.87 10.69
CA ALA A 92 8.67 -13.74 11.55
C ALA A 92 8.58 -13.17 12.97
N SER A 93 7.57 -13.60 13.71
CA SER A 93 7.42 -13.30 15.14
C SER A 93 6.70 -14.47 15.84
N ASP A 94 6.49 -14.36 17.14
CA ASP A 94 5.79 -15.43 17.91
C ASP A 94 4.37 -15.69 17.42
N ILE A 95 3.73 -14.66 16.85
CA ILE A 95 2.36 -14.74 16.30
C ILE A 95 2.32 -14.86 14.77
N ILE A 96 3.48 -14.85 14.10
CA ILE A 96 3.59 -14.89 12.64
C ILE A 96 4.56 -16.00 12.24
N LYS A 97 4.03 -17.02 11.56
CA LYS A 97 4.80 -18.12 10.98
C LYS A 97 5.00 -17.90 9.50
N ILE A 98 6.21 -18.13 9.03
CA ILE A 98 6.60 -17.91 7.64
C ILE A 98 7.16 -19.21 7.07
N GLN A 99 6.72 -19.54 5.85
CA GLN A 99 7.27 -20.64 5.06
C GLN A 99 7.64 -20.12 3.67
N ARG A 100 8.89 -20.28 3.29
CA ARG A 100 9.39 -19.87 1.97
C ARG A 100 9.22 -20.98 0.95
N HIS A 101 8.76 -20.59 -0.24
CA HIS A 101 8.69 -21.40 -1.44
C HIS A 101 9.49 -20.71 -2.55
N SER A 102 9.65 -21.33 -3.71
CA SER A 102 10.48 -20.80 -4.81
C SER A 102 9.93 -19.49 -5.39
N THR A 103 8.61 -19.32 -5.46
CA THR A 103 7.95 -18.18 -6.11
C THR A 103 7.10 -17.33 -5.17
N TYR A 104 6.83 -17.82 -3.97
CA TYR A 104 6.01 -17.14 -3.00
C TYR A 104 6.43 -17.46 -1.56
N ILE A 105 5.92 -16.66 -0.63
CA ILE A 105 6.10 -16.86 0.81
C ILE A 105 4.73 -17.00 1.44
N SER A 106 4.51 -18.08 2.18
CA SER A 106 3.32 -18.27 3.01
C SER A 106 3.50 -17.58 4.35
N VAL A 107 2.50 -16.83 4.78
CA VAL A 107 2.45 -16.17 6.08
C VAL A 107 1.17 -16.61 6.77
N ILE A 108 1.33 -17.15 7.98
CA ILE A 108 0.20 -17.49 8.87
C ILE A 108 0.37 -16.65 10.13
N GLY A 109 -0.63 -15.84 10.43
CA GLY A 109 -0.62 -14.95 11.59
C GLY A 109 -1.87 -15.07 12.45
N GLU A 110 -1.75 -14.77 13.73
CA GLU A 110 -2.91 -14.60 14.60
C GLU A 110 -3.33 -13.13 14.63
N LEU A 111 -4.63 -12.90 14.49
CA LEU A 111 -5.22 -11.56 14.51
C LEU A 111 -5.72 -11.24 15.92
N SER A 112 -5.53 -10.00 16.34
CA SER A 112 -6.01 -9.50 17.62
C SER A 112 -7.53 -9.27 17.60
N THR A 113 -8.08 -8.94 16.44
CA THR A 113 -9.50 -8.63 16.24
C THR A 113 -10.27 -9.88 15.82
N LYS A 114 -11.26 -10.29 16.62
CA LYS A 114 -11.99 -11.58 16.41
C LYS A 114 -13.46 -11.43 16.02
N LYS A 115 -14.07 -10.26 16.14
CA LYS A 115 -15.52 -10.11 16.04
C LYS A 115 -16.04 -9.29 14.85
N ASP A 116 -15.27 -8.36 14.33
CA ASP A 116 -15.66 -7.48 13.23
C ASP A 116 -14.94 -7.86 11.95
N SER A 117 -15.68 -8.18 10.88
CA SER A 117 -15.08 -8.64 9.62
C SER A 117 -14.20 -7.58 8.95
N ILE A 118 -14.61 -6.30 8.97
CA ILE A 118 -13.81 -5.20 8.39
C ILE A 118 -12.56 -4.99 9.23
N LEU A 119 -12.66 -4.94 10.55
CA LEU A 119 -11.52 -4.78 11.44
C LEU A 119 -10.56 -5.98 11.37
N GLN A 120 -11.07 -7.19 11.16
CA GLN A 120 -10.20 -8.35 10.91
C GLN A 120 -9.43 -8.20 9.60
N GLN A 121 -10.04 -7.73 8.54
CA GLN A 121 -9.35 -7.46 7.27
C GLN A 121 -8.30 -6.36 7.42
N VAL A 122 -8.61 -5.29 8.15
CA VAL A 122 -7.67 -4.20 8.46
C VAL A 122 -6.49 -4.72 9.29
N ASP A 123 -6.74 -5.56 10.30
CA ASP A 123 -5.69 -6.18 11.12
C ASP A 123 -4.82 -7.15 10.30
N ALA A 124 -5.42 -7.87 9.35
CA ALA A 124 -4.68 -8.69 8.40
C ALA A 124 -3.71 -7.84 7.55
N VAL A 125 -4.18 -6.72 7.01
CA VAL A 125 -3.32 -5.76 6.27
C VAL A 125 -2.21 -5.21 7.16
N ALA A 126 -2.51 -4.84 8.42
CA ALA A 126 -1.51 -4.41 9.39
C ALA A 126 -0.43 -5.47 9.61
N THR A 127 -0.84 -6.73 9.73
CA THR A 127 0.06 -7.86 9.93
C THR A 127 0.94 -8.10 8.71
N ILE A 128 0.39 -8.06 7.51
CA ILE A 128 1.16 -8.16 6.25
C ILE A 128 2.19 -7.03 6.16
N LEU A 129 1.80 -5.79 6.42
CA LEU A 129 2.70 -4.64 6.37
C LEU A 129 3.82 -4.68 7.42
N ARG A 130 3.57 -5.32 8.57
CA ARG A 130 4.62 -5.54 9.59
C ARG A 130 5.63 -6.59 9.17
N CYS A 131 5.20 -7.63 8.45
CA CYS A 131 6.11 -8.67 7.97
C CYS A 131 7.01 -8.17 6.85
N VAL A 132 6.50 -7.30 5.97
CA VAL A 132 7.20 -6.81 4.79
C VAL A 132 8.00 -5.57 5.12
N GLY A 133 9.28 -5.55 4.74
CA GLY A 133 10.15 -4.39 4.96
C GLY A 133 9.55 -3.09 4.41
N SER A 134 9.74 -1.99 5.13
CA SER A 134 9.13 -0.69 4.83
C SER A 134 9.57 -0.06 3.50
N PHE A 135 10.64 -0.58 2.88
CA PHE A 135 11.20 -0.09 1.60
C PHE A 135 10.60 -0.78 0.38
N VAL A 136 9.89 -1.88 0.55
CA VAL A 136 9.40 -2.71 -0.54
C VAL A 136 8.02 -2.25 -0.99
N ASN A 137 7.82 -2.19 -2.31
CA ASN A 137 6.50 -1.95 -2.89
C ASN A 137 5.65 -3.21 -2.77
N ILE A 138 4.41 -3.06 -2.37
CA ILE A 138 3.48 -4.18 -2.20
C ILE A 138 2.09 -3.82 -2.73
N ASN A 139 1.50 -4.73 -3.51
CA ASN A 139 0.09 -4.72 -3.86
C ASN A 139 -0.66 -5.74 -2.99
N ILE A 140 -1.65 -5.28 -2.26
CA ILE A 140 -2.48 -6.14 -1.40
C ILE A 140 -3.86 -6.28 -2.06
N LYS A 141 -4.21 -7.52 -2.39
CA LYS A 141 -5.55 -7.84 -2.90
C LYS A 141 -6.51 -7.94 -1.74
N LEU A 142 -7.45 -7.01 -1.70
CA LEU A 142 -8.49 -6.95 -0.66
C LEU A 142 -9.71 -7.77 -1.07
N ASN A 143 -10.40 -8.32 -0.09
CA ASN A 143 -11.57 -9.17 -0.33
C ASN A 143 -12.87 -8.36 -0.50
N ASP A 144 -12.89 -7.09 -0.13
CA ASP A 144 -14.08 -6.25 -0.20
C ASP A 144 -13.77 -4.75 -0.28
N VAL A 145 -14.72 -4.02 -0.87
CA VAL A 145 -14.66 -2.56 -1.04
C VAL A 145 -14.71 -1.83 0.31
N SER A 146 -15.38 -2.36 1.32
CA SER A 146 -15.51 -1.71 2.63
C SER A 146 -14.17 -1.62 3.33
N THR A 147 -13.34 -2.66 3.23
CA THR A 147 -11.95 -2.65 3.72
C THR A 147 -11.11 -1.62 2.95
N TYR A 148 -11.25 -1.54 1.64
CA TYR A 148 -10.57 -0.52 0.84
C TYR A 148 -10.92 0.89 1.30
N LEU A 149 -12.20 1.18 1.51
CA LEU A 149 -12.66 2.49 1.99
C LEU A 149 -12.17 2.79 3.41
N ALA A 150 -12.17 1.79 4.30
CA ALA A 150 -11.62 1.93 5.65
C ALA A 150 -10.13 2.29 5.62
N LEU A 151 -9.34 1.67 4.75
CA LEU A 151 -7.90 1.92 4.64
C LEU A 151 -7.57 3.26 3.96
N THR A 152 -8.42 3.73 3.03
CA THR A 152 -8.09 4.88 2.17
C THR A 152 -8.85 6.16 2.52
N ARG A 153 -10.07 6.08 3.02
CA ARG A 153 -10.97 7.23 3.20
C ARG A 153 -11.53 7.40 4.61
N TYR A 154 -11.20 6.52 5.54
CA TYR A 154 -11.74 6.60 6.89
C TYR A 154 -11.18 7.81 7.65
N THR A 155 -12.07 8.59 8.25
CA THR A 155 -11.73 9.79 9.04
C THR A 155 -12.18 9.70 10.51
N GLY A 156 -12.76 8.55 10.90
CA GLY A 156 -13.26 8.33 12.25
C GLY A 156 -12.15 8.12 13.30
N ALA A 157 -12.56 7.72 14.50
CA ALA A 157 -11.68 7.60 15.67
C ALA A 157 -11.14 6.18 15.93
N ASN A 158 -11.44 5.18 15.07
CA ASN A 158 -10.95 3.83 15.27
C ASN A 158 -9.41 3.79 15.23
N THR A 159 -8.80 3.37 16.33
CA THR A 159 -7.35 3.42 16.53
C THR A 159 -6.61 2.44 15.62
N LEU A 160 -7.17 1.25 15.36
CA LEU A 160 -6.56 0.27 14.46
C LEU A 160 -6.50 0.80 13.03
N ILE A 161 -7.62 1.30 12.49
CA ILE A 161 -7.67 1.85 11.13
C ILE A 161 -6.68 3.01 10.99
N ARG A 162 -6.66 3.93 11.94
CA ARG A 162 -5.74 5.07 11.95
C ARG A 162 -4.27 4.64 12.02
N SER A 163 -3.98 3.63 12.83
CA SER A 163 -2.61 3.08 12.94
C SER A 163 -2.15 2.51 11.60
N VAL A 164 -3.00 1.76 10.91
CA VAL A 164 -2.66 1.19 9.59
C VAL A 164 -2.50 2.29 8.55
N GLN A 165 -3.40 3.27 8.53
CA GLN A 165 -3.26 4.44 7.65
C GLN A 165 -1.94 5.18 7.87
N ASN A 166 -1.53 5.37 9.12
CA ASN A 166 -0.24 6.01 9.45
C ASN A 166 0.95 5.14 9.01
N THR A 167 0.86 3.83 9.19
CA THR A 167 1.88 2.89 8.69
C THR A 167 2.05 3.02 7.18
N ILE A 168 0.95 3.05 6.43
CA ILE A 168 0.96 3.24 4.97
C ILE A 168 1.63 4.56 4.58
N ARG A 169 1.28 5.66 5.26
CA ARG A 169 1.86 7.00 4.99
C ARG A 169 3.36 7.08 5.25
N ASN A 170 3.81 6.40 6.29
CA ASN A 170 5.19 6.51 6.76
C ASN A 170 6.14 5.52 6.08
N ARG A 171 5.63 4.56 5.30
CA ARG A 171 6.46 3.65 4.53
C ARG A 171 7.22 4.39 3.42
N LEU A 172 8.41 3.94 3.13
CA LEU A 172 9.20 4.39 1.99
C LEU A 172 8.78 3.67 0.70
N GLY A 173 8.43 2.39 0.79
CA GLY A 173 7.80 1.63 -0.29
C GLY A 173 6.32 1.97 -0.45
N ASN A 174 5.80 1.83 -1.66
CA ASN A 174 4.39 2.07 -1.97
C ASN A 174 3.51 0.89 -1.57
N VAL A 175 2.30 1.21 -1.11
CA VAL A 175 1.24 0.22 -0.89
C VAL A 175 0.14 0.48 -1.91
N PHE A 176 -0.17 -0.54 -2.69
CA PHE A 176 -1.27 -0.55 -3.66
C PHE A 176 -2.37 -1.45 -3.14
N PHE A 177 -3.61 -1.13 -3.45
CA PHE A 177 -4.75 -1.98 -3.15
C PHE A 177 -5.50 -2.32 -4.42
N GLU A 178 -5.83 -3.59 -4.56
CA GLU A 178 -6.70 -4.14 -5.60
C GLU A 178 -7.90 -4.80 -4.91
N VAL A 179 -9.12 -4.57 -5.41
CA VAL A 179 -10.36 -5.14 -4.86
C VAL A 179 -11.01 -6.01 -5.91
#